data_a698abf4016f1e66a74c9b4612b484c7
#
_entry.id   a698abf4016f1e66a74c9b4612b484c7
#
_cell.length_a   1.000
_cell.length_b   1.000
_cell.length_c   1.000
_cell.angle_alpha   90.00
_cell.angle_beta   90.00
_cell.angle_gamma   90.00
#
_symmetry.space_group_name_H-M   'P 1'
#
loop_
_entity.id
_entity.type
_entity.pdbx_description
1 polymer ?
#
loop_
_entity_poly.entity_id
_entity_poly.type
_entity_poly.pdbx_seq_one_letter_code
_entity_poly.pdbx_strand_id
1 'polypeptide(L)'
;MKLKNISTALYLLINLIAFTMSMVFLSAGEFFPYHAEASGMGWSEIPTGLQLVLMSLIRLAGLGWLVFSLILGFLTVYYYHIRNEIMAYCIIPALIIVYFGGVFGITFYVYLQTHANTPWTSSVGIIITDILAFVCSMLSWRLSQGQNKGNARKMTKTEA
;
A
#
# COMPACT_ATOMS: atom_id res chain seq x y z
N MET A 1 -19.00 0.49 -13.95
CA MET A 1 -18.97 -0.60 -12.94
C MET A 1 -17.71 -1.45 -12.99
N LYS A 2 -17.30 -2.01 -14.15
CA LYS A 2 -16.12 -2.93 -14.23
C LYS A 2 -14.79 -2.30 -13.76
N LEU A 3 -14.47 -1.07 -14.20
CA LEU A 3 -13.20 -0.40 -13.82
C LEU A 3 -13.10 -0.08 -12.32
N LYS A 4 -14.22 0.29 -11.67
CA LYS A 4 -14.24 0.49 -10.21
C LYS A 4 -13.94 -0.81 -9.46
N ASN A 5 -14.51 -1.93 -9.91
CA ASN A 5 -14.24 -3.23 -9.27
C ASN A 5 -12.77 -3.65 -9.46
N ILE A 6 -12.18 -3.37 -10.64
CA ILE A 6 -10.75 -3.63 -10.89
C ILE A 6 -9.89 -2.82 -9.92
N SER A 7 -10.12 -1.50 -9.82
CA SER A 7 -9.34 -0.67 -8.89
C SER A 7 -9.55 -1.07 -7.42
N THR A 8 -10.78 -1.44 -7.03
CA THR A 8 -11.04 -2.00 -5.69
C THR A 8 -10.20 -3.26 -5.45
N ALA A 9 -10.19 -4.19 -6.41
CA ALA A 9 -9.41 -5.43 -6.29
C ALA A 9 -7.90 -5.16 -6.18
N LEU A 10 -7.37 -4.19 -6.93
CA LEU A 10 -5.96 -3.80 -6.85
C LEU A 10 -5.62 -3.18 -5.49
N TYR A 11 -6.46 -2.28 -4.96
CA TYR A 11 -6.25 -1.72 -3.62
C TYR A 11 -6.35 -2.78 -2.52
N LEU A 12 -7.28 -3.74 -2.64
CA LEU A 12 -7.37 -4.86 -1.69
C LEU A 12 -6.19 -5.81 -1.80
N LEU A 13 -5.60 -5.99 -3.00
CA LEU A 13 -4.36 -6.74 -3.17
C LEU A 13 -3.19 -6.06 -2.43
N ILE A 14 -3.03 -4.75 -2.59
CA ILE A 14 -2.02 -3.97 -1.85
C ILE A 14 -2.26 -4.10 -0.34
N ASN A 15 -3.52 -4.00 0.09
CA ASN A 15 -3.90 -4.17 1.49
C ASN A 15 -3.54 -5.56 2.03
N LEU A 16 -3.80 -6.61 1.27
CA LEU A 16 -3.45 -7.99 1.64
C LEU A 16 -1.94 -8.16 1.79
N ILE A 17 -1.15 -7.59 0.87
CA ILE A 17 0.33 -7.59 0.97
C ILE A 17 0.76 -6.88 2.26
N ALA A 18 0.23 -5.68 2.55
CA ALA A 18 0.56 -4.93 3.75
C ALA A 18 0.20 -5.71 5.03
N PHE A 19 -0.96 -6.36 5.06
CA PHE A 19 -1.38 -7.19 6.18
C PHE A 19 -0.47 -8.41 6.36
N THR A 20 -0.12 -9.09 5.28
CA THR A 20 0.82 -10.24 5.32
C THR A 20 2.18 -9.82 5.84
N MET A 21 2.71 -8.68 5.36
CA MET A 21 3.98 -8.14 5.86
C MET A 21 3.92 -7.82 7.35
N SER A 22 2.81 -7.25 7.82
CA SER A 22 2.58 -7.05 9.26
C SER A 22 2.74 -8.34 10.05
N MET A 23 2.10 -9.44 9.61
CA MET A 23 2.19 -10.74 10.29
C MET A 23 3.63 -11.28 10.28
N VAL A 24 4.33 -11.17 9.16
CA VAL A 24 5.73 -11.58 9.03
C VAL A 24 6.63 -10.83 10.02
N PHE A 25 6.51 -9.50 10.10
CA PHE A 25 7.32 -8.68 10.98
C PHE A 25 6.99 -8.89 12.46
N LEU A 26 5.70 -9.08 12.81
CA LEU A 26 5.28 -9.32 14.19
C LEU A 26 5.68 -10.70 14.70
N SER A 27 5.73 -11.71 13.82
CA SER A 27 6.09 -13.07 14.19
C SER A 27 7.58 -13.38 14.04
N ALA A 28 8.38 -12.42 13.55
CA ALA A 28 9.82 -12.62 13.39
C ALA A 28 10.51 -12.97 14.70
N GLY A 29 11.35 -14.01 14.70
CA GLY A 29 12.19 -14.42 15.83
C GLY A 29 13.61 -13.87 15.77
N GLU A 30 14.03 -13.45 14.58
CA GLU A 30 15.33 -12.88 14.28
C GLU A 30 15.20 -11.86 13.16
N PHE A 31 16.26 -11.13 12.84
CA PHE A 31 16.23 -10.20 11.72
C PHE A 31 16.23 -10.96 10.37
N PHE A 32 15.73 -10.28 9.33
CA PHE A 32 15.62 -10.89 7.99
C PHE A 32 16.99 -11.02 7.31
N PRO A 33 17.14 -11.97 6.34
CA PRO A 33 18.42 -12.21 5.66
C PRO A 33 19.09 -10.97 5.08
N TYR A 34 18.31 -10.03 4.53
CA TYR A 34 18.86 -8.78 4.00
C TYR A 34 19.45 -7.86 5.09
N HIS A 35 19.01 -7.98 6.35
CA HIS A 35 19.66 -7.27 7.47
C HIS A 35 21.03 -7.89 7.79
N ALA A 36 21.15 -9.22 7.69
CA ALA A 36 22.44 -9.89 7.84
C ALA A 36 23.42 -9.45 6.75
N GLU A 37 22.97 -9.43 5.49
CA GLU A 37 23.78 -8.94 4.37
C GLU A 37 24.20 -7.47 4.57
N ALA A 38 23.26 -6.60 4.98
CA ALA A 38 23.52 -5.18 5.17
C ALA A 38 24.47 -4.89 6.34
N SER A 39 24.38 -5.67 7.43
CA SER A 39 25.24 -5.50 8.62
C SER A 39 26.58 -6.22 8.52
N GLY A 40 26.70 -7.19 7.62
CA GLY A 40 27.85 -8.10 7.53
C GLY A 40 27.97 -9.05 8.73
N MET A 41 26.91 -9.21 9.54
CA MET A 41 26.91 -10.04 10.76
C MET A 41 25.69 -10.98 10.77
N GLY A 42 25.90 -12.21 11.25
CA GLY A 42 24.82 -13.14 11.53
C GLY A 42 24.07 -12.79 12.82
N TRP A 43 22.83 -13.28 12.97
CA TRP A 43 22.02 -13.01 14.17
C TRP A 43 22.72 -13.42 15.46
N SER A 44 23.39 -14.58 15.49
CA SER A 44 24.12 -15.10 16.65
C SER A 44 25.37 -14.31 17.03
N GLU A 45 25.88 -13.49 16.11
CA GLU A 45 27.07 -12.65 16.34
C GLU A 45 26.73 -11.32 17.01
N ILE A 46 25.43 -10.96 17.02
CA ILE A 46 24.95 -9.71 17.60
C ILE A 46 24.82 -9.85 19.13
N PRO A 47 25.35 -8.89 19.92
CA PRO A 47 25.16 -8.89 21.37
C PRO A 47 23.68 -8.92 21.77
N THR A 48 23.31 -9.70 22.79
CA THR A 48 21.92 -9.93 23.22
C THR A 48 21.14 -8.63 23.46
N GLY A 49 21.78 -7.62 24.06
CA GLY A 49 21.13 -6.31 24.27
C GLY A 49 20.73 -5.63 22.96
N LEU A 50 21.57 -5.72 21.92
CA LEU A 50 21.30 -5.16 20.60
C LEU A 50 20.25 -6.00 19.86
N GLN A 51 20.25 -7.33 20.03
CA GLN A 51 19.20 -8.20 19.49
C GLN A 51 17.81 -7.77 19.99
N LEU A 52 17.66 -7.46 21.29
CA LEU A 52 16.39 -6.99 21.86
C LEU A 52 15.94 -5.67 21.23
N VAL A 53 16.86 -4.72 21.04
CA VAL A 53 16.54 -3.44 20.39
C VAL A 53 16.11 -3.66 18.94
N LEU A 54 16.86 -4.45 18.17
CA LEU A 54 16.54 -4.73 16.76
C LEU A 54 15.17 -5.44 16.62
N MET A 55 14.90 -6.43 17.48
CA MET A 55 13.59 -7.12 17.48
C MET A 55 12.45 -6.17 17.85
N SER A 56 12.67 -5.25 18.79
CA SER A 56 11.66 -4.24 19.12
C SER A 56 11.36 -3.32 17.95
N LEU A 57 12.38 -2.90 17.20
CA LEU A 57 12.20 -2.08 15.99
C LEU A 57 11.49 -2.85 14.86
N ILE A 58 11.82 -4.12 14.66
CA ILE A 58 11.14 -4.99 13.68
C ILE A 58 9.66 -5.14 14.03
N ARG A 59 9.33 -5.40 15.30
CA ARG A 59 7.94 -5.50 15.76
C ARG A 59 7.21 -4.17 15.67
N LEU A 60 7.87 -3.05 15.97
CA LEU A 60 7.30 -1.71 15.78
C LEU A 60 6.98 -1.44 14.30
N ALA A 61 7.87 -1.82 13.39
CA ALA A 61 7.59 -1.77 11.96
C ALA A 61 6.38 -2.66 11.59
N GLY A 62 6.29 -3.87 12.15
CA GLY A 62 5.13 -4.76 11.97
C GLY A 62 3.81 -4.14 12.43
N LEU A 63 3.80 -3.44 13.57
CA LEU A 63 2.63 -2.67 14.01
C LEU A 63 2.28 -1.54 13.05
N GLY A 64 3.28 -0.83 12.52
CA GLY A 64 3.07 0.20 11.48
C GLY A 64 2.39 -0.37 10.23
N TRP A 65 2.84 -1.53 9.75
CA TRP A 65 2.21 -2.27 8.65
C TRP A 65 0.77 -2.68 8.98
N LEU A 66 0.50 -3.12 10.22
CA LEU A 66 -0.85 -3.50 10.66
C LEU A 66 -1.79 -2.30 10.63
N VAL A 67 -1.40 -1.20 11.27
CA VAL A 67 -2.21 0.02 11.31
C VAL A 67 -2.47 0.54 9.89
N PHE A 68 -1.43 0.58 9.04
CA PHE A 68 -1.57 0.97 7.64
C PHE A 68 -2.59 0.09 6.92
N SER A 69 -2.51 -1.25 7.05
CA SER A 69 -3.43 -2.17 6.38
C SER A 69 -4.88 -2.02 6.87
N LEU A 70 -5.10 -1.83 8.16
CA LEU A 70 -6.45 -1.60 8.71
C LEU A 70 -7.08 -0.32 8.17
N ILE A 71 -6.30 0.78 8.14
CA ILE A 71 -6.76 2.07 7.59
C ILE A 71 -7.04 1.92 6.09
N LEU A 72 -6.12 1.34 5.31
CA LEU A 72 -6.26 1.17 3.87
C LEU A 72 -7.48 0.28 3.54
N GLY A 73 -7.66 -0.83 4.27
CA GLY A 73 -8.80 -1.72 4.11
C GLY A 73 -10.12 -1.01 4.38
N PHE A 74 -10.22 -0.28 5.48
CA PHE A 74 -11.40 0.51 5.83
C PHE A 74 -11.72 1.58 4.78
N LEU A 75 -10.74 2.36 4.36
CA LEU A 75 -10.92 3.39 3.33
C LEU A 75 -11.37 2.77 2.00
N THR A 76 -10.76 1.65 1.60
CA THR A 76 -11.08 0.98 0.33
C THR A 76 -12.48 0.38 0.34
N VAL A 77 -12.86 -0.35 1.39
CA VAL A 77 -14.15 -1.02 1.43
C VAL A 77 -15.26 -0.01 1.72
N TYR A 78 -15.14 0.77 2.77
CA TYR A 78 -16.22 1.63 3.22
C TYR A 78 -16.36 2.90 2.39
N TYR A 79 -15.31 3.74 2.32
CA TYR A 79 -15.42 5.04 1.64
C TYR A 79 -15.38 4.94 0.11
N TYR A 80 -14.47 4.12 -0.43
CA TYR A 80 -14.33 4.01 -1.87
C TYR A 80 -15.39 3.10 -2.50
N HIS A 81 -15.52 1.86 -1.99
CA HIS A 81 -16.40 0.87 -2.64
C HIS A 81 -17.88 1.08 -2.28
N ILE A 82 -18.23 1.21 -1.00
CA ILE A 82 -19.62 1.33 -0.53
C ILE A 82 -20.13 2.76 -0.70
N ARG A 83 -19.52 3.74 -0.03
CA ARG A 83 -19.97 5.13 0.00
C ARG A 83 -19.70 5.89 -1.29
N ASN A 84 -18.72 5.46 -2.08
CA ASN A 84 -18.29 6.12 -3.33
C ASN A 84 -17.89 7.60 -3.12
N GLU A 85 -17.24 7.89 -2.00
CA GLU A 85 -16.81 9.23 -1.63
C GLU A 85 -15.66 9.70 -2.53
N ILE A 86 -15.81 10.90 -3.12
CA ILE A 86 -14.81 11.43 -4.05
C ILE A 86 -13.43 11.60 -3.40
N MET A 87 -13.39 11.95 -2.13
CA MET A 87 -12.11 12.10 -1.40
C MET A 87 -11.32 10.79 -1.33
N ALA A 88 -11.98 9.63 -1.28
CA ALA A 88 -11.31 8.34 -1.26
C ALA A 88 -10.51 8.06 -2.53
N TYR A 89 -10.93 8.62 -3.67
CA TYR A 89 -10.22 8.49 -4.96
C TYR A 89 -8.83 9.15 -4.95
N CYS A 90 -8.60 10.13 -4.08
CA CYS A 90 -7.31 10.81 -3.94
C CYS A 90 -6.55 10.35 -2.69
N ILE A 91 -7.24 10.14 -1.56
CA ILE A 91 -6.61 9.81 -0.28
C ILE A 91 -5.98 8.42 -0.31
N ILE A 92 -6.66 7.43 -0.90
CA ILE A 92 -6.14 6.06 -0.97
C ILE A 92 -4.80 5.98 -1.70
N PRO A 93 -4.69 6.44 -2.99
CA PRO A 93 -3.41 6.39 -3.69
C PRO A 93 -2.34 7.26 -3.03
N ALA A 94 -2.70 8.43 -2.51
CA ALA A 94 -1.75 9.28 -1.80
C ALA A 94 -1.17 8.58 -0.55
N LEU A 95 -2.01 7.91 0.24
CA LEU A 95 -1.60 7.14 1.40
C LEU A 95 -0.63 6.00 1.02
N ILE A 96 -0.93 5.27 -0.06
CA ILE A 96 -0.09 4.19 -0.57
C ILE A 96 1.26 4.74 -1.04
N ILE A 97 1.27 5.82 -1.85
CA ILE A 97 2.51 6.44 -2.36
C ILE A 97 3.39 6.93 -1.21
N VAL A 98 2.82 7.61 -0.21
CA VAL A 98 3.59 8.12 0.92
C VAL A 98 4.20 6.97 1.72
N TYR A 99 3.43 5.94 2.02
CA TYR A 99 3.91 4.81 2.81
C TYR A 99 4.96 3.98 2.05
N PHE A 100 4.63 3.49 0.85
CA PHE A 100 5.56 2.67 0.05
C PHE A 100 6.70 3.47 -0.56
N GLY A 101 6.53 4.76 -0.81
CA GLY A 101 7.61 5.68 -1.18
C GLY A 101 8.63 5.82 -0.06
N GLY A 102 8.17 5.92 1.20
CA GLY A 102 9.04 5.89 2.36
C GLY A 102 9.80 4.57 2.53
N VAL A 103 9.09 3.43 2.41
CA VAL A 103 9.71 2.09 2.44
C VAL A 103 10.73 1.93 1.32
N PHE A 104 10.40 2.35 0.09
CA PHE A 104 11.31 2.35 -1.05
C PHE A 104 12.55 3.19 -0.75
N GLY A 105 12.38 4.42 -0.29
CA GLY A 105 13.51 5.33 0.00
C GLY A 105 14.49 4.73 0.99
N ILE A 106 13.99 4.16 2.09
CA ILE A 106 14.82 3.52 3.12
C ILE A 106 15.53 2.28 2.57
N THR A 107 14.80 1.36 1.94
CA THR A 107 15.37 0.10 1.44
C THR A 107 16.34 0.33 0.28
N PHE A 108 16.05 1.30 -0.59
CA PHE A 108 16.94 1.68 -1.68
C PHE A 108 18.22 2.37 -1.17
N TYR A 109 18.11 3.25 -0.15
CA TYR A 109 19.28 3.84 0.50
C TYR A 109 20.21 2.76 1.09
N VAL A 110 19.65 1.79 1.81
CA VAL A 110 20.43 0.66 2.37
C VAL A 110 21.09 -0.13 1.24
N TYR A 111 20.37 -0.42 0.15
CA TYR A 111 20.94 -1.09 -1.02
C TYR A 111 22.15 -0.33 -1.61
N LEU A 112 22.05 0.99 -1.76
CA LEU A 112 23.14 1.81 -2.29
C LEU A 112 24.38 1.80 -1.40
N GLN A 113 24.20 1.72 -0.07
CA GLN A 113 25.32 1.74 0.87
C GLN A 113 25.98 0.38 1.06
N THR A 114 25.23 -0.71 0.99
CA THR A 114 25.69 -2.05 1.40
C THR A 114 25.68 -3.07 0.27
N HIS A 115 25.00 -2.77 -0.85
CA HIS A 115 24.68 -3.70 -1.95
C HIS A 115 23.90 -4.97 -1.49
N ALA A 116 23.34 -4.95 -0.26
CA ALA A 116 22.52 -6.02 0.24
C ALA A 116 21.22 -6.15 -0.58
N ASN A 117 20.73 -7.38 -0.72
CA ASN A 117 19.51 -7.66 -1.50
C ASN A 117 18.23 -7.22 -0.76
N THR A 118 18.09 -5.92 -0.55
CA THR A 118 16.92 -5.33 0.12
C THR A 118 15.67 -5.37 -0.75
N PRO A 119 14.45 -5.40 -0.18
CA PRO A 119 13.20 -5.57 -0.94
C PRO A 119 12.69 -4.27 -1.62
N TRP A 120 13.58 -3.38 -2.10
CA TRP A 120 13.17 -2.13 -2.76
C TRP A 120 12.37 -2.36 -4.05
N THR A 121 12.67 -3.45 -4.78
CA THR A 121 11.95 -3.81 -6.02
C THR A 121 10.48 -4.13 -5.76
N SER A 122 10.17 -4.75 -4.62
CA SER A 122 8.80 -5.03 -4.19
C SER A 122 8.00 -3.73 -3.97
N SER A 123 8.62 -2.72 -3.39
CA SER A 123 8.00 -1.39 -3.20
C SER A 123 7.69 -0.72 -4.53
N VAL A 124 8.57 -0.82 -5.53
CA VAL A 124 8.33 -0.34 -6.90
C VAL A 124 7.12 -1.05 -7.51
N GLY A 125 7.03 -2.38 -7.38
CA GLY A 125 5.90 -3.16 -7.89
C GLY A 125 4.55 -2.70 -7.29
N ILE A 126 4.52 -2.39 -5.99
CA ILE A 126 3.33 -1.89 -5.31
C ILE A 126 2.97 -0.48 -5.79
N ILE A 127 3.94 0.41 -5.95
CA ILE A 127 3.70 1.77 -6.48
C ILE A 127 3.13 1.71 -7.91
N ILE A 128 3.65 0.84 -8.77
CA ILE A 128 3.10 0.64 -10.13
C ILE A 128 1.65 0.13 -10.04
N THR A 129 1.37 -0.83 -9.16
CA THR A 129 0.02 -1.35 -8.95
C THR A 129 -0.94 -0.27 -8.46
N ASP A 130 -0.50 0.61 -7.57
CA ASP A 130 -1.27 1.76 -7.10
C ASP A 130 -1.59 2.74 -8.22
N ILE A 131 -0.61 3.09 -9.06
CA ILE A 131 -0.83 3.96 -10.24
C ILE A 131 -1.88 3.35 -11.16
N LEU A 132 -1.82 2.06 -11.45
CA LEU A 132 -2.82 1.37 -12.26
C LEU A 132 -4.21 1.40 -11.62
N ALA A 133 -4.29 1.16 -10.31
CA ALA A 133 -5.53 1.26 -9.57
C ALA A 133 -6.11 2.67 -9.60
N PHE A 134 -5.28 3.68 -9.44
CA PHE A 134 -5.67 5.10 -9.53
C PHE A 134 -6.20 5.47 -10.92
N VAL A 135 -5.51 5.07 -11.99
CA VAL A 135 -5.97 5.32 -13.38
C VAL A 135 -7.34 4.67 -13.62
N CYS A 136 -7.52 3.41 -13.25
CA CYS A 136 -8.81 2.71 -13.36
C CYS A 136 -9.90 3.42 -12.55
N SER A 137 -9.57 3.91 -11.38
CA SER A 137 -10.43 4.66 -10.48
C SER A 137 -10.90 5.97 -11.13
N MET A 138 -9.98 6.79 -11.64
CA MET A 138 -10.28 8.06 -12.29
C MET A 138 -11.10 7.89 -13.56
N LEU A 139 -10.79 6.89 -14.39
CA LEU A 139 -11.58 6.58 -15.57
C LEU A 139 -13.02 6.16 -15.21
N SER A 140 -13.18 5.32 -14.19
CA SER A 140 -14.49 4.93 -13.68
C SER A 140 -15.32 6.13 -13.24
N TRP A 141 -14.70 7.05 -12.50
CA TRP A 141 -15.37 8.26 -12.04
C TRP A 141 -15.81 9.17 -13.19
N ARG A 142 -14.94 9.43 -14.17
CA ARG A 142 -15.27 10.24 -15.36
C ARG A 142 -16.43 9.66 -16.16
N LEU A 143 -16.44 8.34 -16.38
CA LEU A 143 -17.51 7.67 -17.10
C LEU A 143 -18.85 7.77 -16.36
N SER A 144 -18.87 7.68 -15.04
CA SER A 144 -20.09 7.83 -14.25
C SER A 144 -20.67 9.25 -14.34
N GLN A 145 -19.83 10.27 -14.34
CA GLN A 145 -20.25 11.67 -14.50
C GLN A 145 -20.85 11.96 -15.90
N GLY A 146 -20.27 11.36 -16.94
CA GLY A 146 -20.79 11.49 -18.31
C GLY A 146 -22.19 10.89 -18.46
N GLN A 147 -22.45 9.73 -17.86
CA GLN A 147 -23.75 9.09 -17.87
C GLN A 147 -24.83 9.91 -17.14
N ASN A 148 -24.50 10.48 -15.99
CA ASN A 148 -25.43 11.31 -15.22
C ASN A 148 -25.84 12.58 -16.00
N LYS A 149 -24.91 13.23 -16.68
CA LYS A 149 -25.20 14.40 -17.54
C LYS A 149 -26.05 14.02 -18.76
N GLY A 150 -25.86 12.85 -19.36
CA GLY A 150 -26.65 12.34 -20.48
C GLY A 150 -28.08 12.05 -20.07
N ASN A 151 -28.28 11.46 -18.90
CA ASN A 151 -29.63 11.16 -18.38
C ASN A 151 -30.42 12.44 -18.01
N ALA A 152 -29.74 13.42 -17.38
CA ALA A 152 -30.35 14.71 -17.06
C ALA A 152 -30.85 15.45 -18.34
N ARG A 153 -30.08 15.43 -19.43
CA ARG A 153 -30.47 16.03 -20.71
C ARG A 153 -31.65 15.33 -21.39
N LYS A 154 -31.80 14.00 -21.16
CA LYS A 154 -32.96 13.26 -21.71
C LYS A 154 -34.22 13.60 -20.96
N MET A 155 -34.19 13.73 -19.63
CA MET A 155 -35.37 14.10 -18.82
C MET A 155 -35.90 15.47 -19.20
N THR A 156 -35.05 16.47 -19.35
CA THR A 156 -35.48 17.85 -19.74
C THR A 156 -36.06 17.91 -21.15
N LYS A 157 -35.75 16.97 -22.06
CA LYS A 157 -36.35 16.91 -23.41
C LYS A 157 -37.70 16.21 -23.48
N THR A 158 -38.06 15.43 -22.46
CA THR A 158 -39.32 14.68 -22.42
C THR A 158 -40.44 15.51 -21.76
N GLU A 159 -40.05 16.56 -21.01
CA GLU A 159 -40.98 17.47 -20.32
C GLU A 159 -41.30 18.74 -21.12
N ALA A 160 -40.69 18.94 -22.28
CA ALA A 160 -40.94 20.04 -23.22
C ALA A 160 -41.73 19.57 -24.46
#